data_1b071754dee4efb9de800108fcd725bc
#
_entry.id   1b071754dee4efb9de800108fcd725bc
#
_cell.length_a   1.000
_cell.length_b   1.000
_cell.length_c   1.000
_cell.angle_alpha   90.00
_cell.angle_beta   90.00
_cell.angle_gamma   90.00
#
_symmetry.space_group_name_H-M   'P 1'
#
loop_
_entity.id
_entity.type
_entity.pdbx_description
1 polymer ?
#
loop_
_entity_poly.entity_id
_entity_poly.type
_entity_poly.pdbx_seq_one_letter_code
_entity_poly.pdbx_strand_id
1 'polypeptide(L)'
;VQALELDYYLMEAVDQPWKHATEGAVGAHWGLLDAARQPKFELAGPLYADPYWQTKAGIASAVGLAAMLPFLLAFAGMRLAGRVAFALIAQAVASFAVLLGTLPLDNYLRLPDIAVLAVLVPALGFMAAILLTQSFEFVELFWEGSLRRRAAPRPLAAGSVPPFVSIHVPCCNEPPAMVNATIDSLLALDWPDYEIIIIDNNTADPALWLPVRNSTAWRFRRR
;
A
#
# COMPACT_ATOMS: atom_id res chain seq x y z
N VAL A 1 -42.01 18.75 -6.74
CA VAL A 1 -43.25 18.15 -7.20
C VAL A 1 -44.44 18.98 -6.73
N GLN A 2 -44.59 19.23 -5.41
CA GLN A 2 -45.69 20.06 -4.89
C GLN A 2 -45.71 21.49 -5.46
N ALA A 3 -44.54 22.11 -5.62
CA ALA A 3 -44.40 23.45 -6.19
C ALA A 3 -44.78 23.56 -7.68
N LEU A 4 -44.90 22.42 -8.35
CA LEU A 4 -45.27 22.31 -9.78
C LEU A 4 -46.69 21.81 -9.97
N GLU A 5 -47.44 21.62 -8.90
CA GLU A 5 -48.83 21.11 -8.91
C GLU A 5 -49.03 19.84 -9.75
N LEU A 6 -48.00 18.96 -9.75
CA LEU A 6 -48.03 17.70 -10.50
C LEU A 6 -48.70 16.60 -9.68
N ASP A 7 -49.56 15.84 -10.30
CA ASP A 7 -50.06 14.59 -9.76
C ASP A 7 -48.91 13.57 -9.70
N TYR A 8 -48.71 12.91 -8.58
CA TYR A 8 -47.69 11.91 -8.40
C TYR A 8 -48.14 10.76 -7.52
N TYR A 9 -47.57 9.60 -7.76
CA TYR A 9 -47.75 8.41 -6.95
C TYR A 9 -46.43 8.01 -6.32
N LEU A 10 -46.44 7.71 -5.02
CA LEU A 10 -45.32 7.12 -4.34
C LEU A 10 -45.48 5.61 -4.36
N MET A 11 -44.54 4.91 -4.95
CA MET A 11 -44.57 3.47 -5.10
C MET A 11 -43.74 2.85 -3.99
N GLU A 12 -44.35 1.91 -3.26
CA GLU A 12 -43.92 1.18 -2.08
C GLU A 12 -43.86 2.02 -0.82
N ALA A 13 -44.64 1.59 0.18
CA ALA A 13 -44.63 2.22 1.49
C ALA A 13 -43.43 1.76 2.34
N VAL A 14 -43.02 0.51 2.22
CA VAL A 14 -41.97 -0.16 3.05
C VAL A 14 -41.01 -0.90 2.13
N ASP A 15 -39.74 -0.85 2.48
CA ASP A 15 -38.70 -1.64 1.81
C ASP A 15 -39.03 -3.14 1.84
N GLN A 16 -38.68 -3.81 0.75
CA GLN A 16 -38.98 -5.22 0.55
C GLN A 16 -37.70 -6.03 0.29
N PRO A 17 -36.95 -6.42 1.33
CA PRO A 17 -35.64 -7.06 1.18
C PRO A 17 -35.63 -8.32 0.31
N TRP A 18 -36.76 -9.05 0.21
CA TRP A 18 -36.85 -10.24 -0.64
C TRP A 18 -36.72 -9.92 -2.13
N LYS A 19 -37.06 -8.69 -2.56
CA LYS A 19 -36.91 -8.25 -3.97
C LYS A 19 -35.44 -8.15 -4.40
N HIS A 20 -34.49 -8.11 -3.48
CA HIS A 20 -33.09 -8.16 -3.84
C HIS A 20 -32.73 -9.35 -4.73
N ALA A 21 -33.42 -10.47 -4.59
CA ALA A 21 -33.17 -11.68 -5.38
C ALA A 21 -33.63 -11.57 -6.87
N THR A 22 -34.64 -10.76 -7.13
CA THR A 22 -35.26 -10.64 -8.45
C THR A 22 -34.97 -9.30 -9.12
N GLU A 23 -34.82 -8.24 -8.35
CA GLU A 23 -34.69 -6.86 -8.84
C GLU A 23 -33.33 -6.22 -8.44
N GLY A 24 -32.45 -6.99 -7.80
CA GLY A 24 -31.16 -6.51 -7.31
C GLY A 24 -31.26 -5.64 -6.04
N ALA A 25 -30.15 -5.06 -5.62
CA ALA A 25 -30.08 -4.26 -4.40
C ALA A 25 -31.04 -3.06 -4.42
N VAL A 26 -31.21 -2.40 -5.57
CA VAL A 26 -32.10 -1.25 -5.74
C VAL A 26 -33.56 -1.61 -5.46
N GLY A 27 -34.01 -2.77 -5.93
CA GLY A 27 -35.40 -3.22 -5.75
C GLY A 27 -35.79 -3.45 -4.28
N ALA A 28 -34.81 -3.71 -3.43
CA ALA A 28 -35.03 -3.89 -2.00
C ALA A 28 -35.31 -2.57 -1.24
N HIS A 29 -34.99 -1.42 -1.84
CA HIS A 29 -34.94 -0.10 -1.20
C HIS A 29 -35.94 0.93 -1.71
N TRP A 30 -36.99 0.53 -2.39
CA TRP A 30 -37.97 1.48 -2.98
C TRP A 30 -38.98 2.06 -1.98
N GLY A 31 -39.03 1.54 -0.74
CA GLY A 31 -39.93 2.02 0.29
C GLY A 31 -39.63 3.42 0.79
N LEU A 32 -40.65 4.16 1.22
CA LEU A 32 -40.52 5.39 2.00
C LEU A 32 -40.04 5.12 3.43
N LEU A 33 -40.38 3.96 3.94
CA LEU A 33 -39.94 3.42 5.22
C LEU A 33 -38.96 2.28 4.96
N ASP A 34 -38.05 2.05 5.87
CA ASP A 34 -37.18 0.89 5.85
C ASP A 34 -37.94 -0.42 6.17
N ALA A 35 -37.27 -1.57 6.15
CA ALA A 35 -37.90 -2.85 6.45
C ALA A 35 -38.41 -2.95 7.91
N ALA A 36 -37.88 -2.14 8.83
CA ALA A 36 -38.34 -2.02 10.20
C ALA A 36 -39.46 -0.97 10.36
N ARG A 37 -39.96 -0.43 9.24
CA ARG A 37 -41.00 0.62 9.19
C ARG A 37 -40.57 1.95 9.78
N GLN A 38 -39.26 2.24 9.83
CA GLN A 38 -38.77 3.54 10.23
C GLN A 38 -38.66 4.46 9.01
N PRO A 39 -38.94 5.78 9.17
CA PRO A 39 -38.76 6.74 8.08
C PRO A 39 -37.29 6.79 7.64
N LYS A 40 -37.06 6.67 6.34
CA LYS A 40 -35.70 6.77 5.76
C LYS A 40 -35.25 8.22 5.58
N PHE A 41 -36.19 9.14 5.52
CA PHE A 41 -35.95 10.58 5.39
C PHE A 41 -37.17 11.36 5.87
N GLU A 42 -36.95 12.63 6.18
CA GLU A 42 -38.03 13.56 6.44
C GLU A 42 -38.74 13.94 5.12
N LEU A 43 -40.06 13.90 5.10
CA LEU A 43 -40.85 14.26 3.91
C LEU A 43 -40.88 15.78 3.63
N ALA A 44 -40.16 16.57 4.43
CA ALA A 44 -40.01 18.00 4.26
C ALA A 44 -38.50 18.39 4.32
N GLY A 45 -38.09 19.28 3.44
CA GLY A 45 -36.71 19.74 3.38
C GLY A 45 -35.88 19.11 2.25
N PRO A 46 -34.57 19.37 2.24
CA PRO A 46 -33.68 18.83 1.21
C PRO A 46 -33.46 17.32 1.39
N LEU A 47 -33.57 16.58 0.30
CA LEU A 47 -33.24 15.15 0.24
C LEU A 47 -31.76 14.98 -0.11
N TYR A 48 -31.05 14.25 0.72
CA TYR A 48 -29.66 13.86 0.48
C TYR A 48 -29.61 12.41 0.01
N ALA A 49 -28.80 12.12 -0.98
CA ALA A 49 -28.57 10.75 -1.45
C ALA A 49 -27.98 9.85 -0.36
N ASP A 50 -27.20 10.42 0.55
CA ASP A 50 -26.69 9.78 1.75
C ASP A 50 -26.96 10.70 2.95
N PRO A 51 -27.96 10.42 3.80
CA PRO A 51 -28.27 11.22 4.98
C PRO A 51 -27.13 11.28 5.99
N TYR A 52 -26.27 10.26 6.00
CA TYR A 52 -25.16 10.11 6.96
C TYR A 52 -23.80 10.54 6.39
N TRP A 53 -23.77 11.22 5.25
CA TRP A 53 -22.52 11.61 4.60
C TRP A 53 -21.59 12.41 5.52
N GLN A 54 -22.10 13.28 6.38
CA GLN A 54 -21.29 14.06 7.32
C GLN A 54 -20.59 13.17 8.35
N THR A 55 -21.31 12.18 8.89
CA THR A 55 -20.75 11.20 9.82
C THR A 55 -19.68 10.35 9.14
N LYS A 56 -19.96 9.86 7.92
CA LYS A 56 -18.99 9.10 7.12
C LYS A 56 -17.75 9.93 6.82
N ALA A 57 -17.93 11.19 6.43
CA ALA A 57 -16.82 12.12 6.19
C ALA A 57 -16.00 12.38 7.47
N GLY A 58 -16.65 12.53 8.61
CA GLY A 58 -15.98 12.69 9.92
C GLY A 58 -15.15 11.47 10.29
N ILE A 59 -15.70 10.26 10.14
CA ILE A 59 -14.98 8.99 10.37
C ILE A 59 -13.80 8.87 9.39
N ALA A 60 -14.00 9.15 8.10
CA ALA A 60 -12.95 9.09 7.10
C ALA A 60 -11.80 10.07 7.41
N SER A 61 -12.14 11.27 7.88
CA SER A 61 -11.14 12.26 8.30
C SER A 61 -10.36 11.80 9.53
N ALA A 62 -11.04 11.23 10.52
CA ALA A 62 -10.39 10.71 11.72
C ALA A 62 -9.46 9.51 11.40
N VAL A 63 -9.90 8.56 10.56
CA VAL A 63 -9.10 7.42 10.10
C VAL A 63 -7.90 7.90 9.29
N GLY A 64 -8.10 8.84 8.35
CA GLY A 64 -7.03 9.42 7.56
C GLY A 64 -5.99 10.14 8.43
N LEU A 65 -6.44 10.93 9.41
CA LEU A 65 -5.55 11.60 10.35
C LEU A 65 -4.75 10.58 11.19
N ALA A 66 -5.40 9.54 11.70
CA ALA A 66 -4.73 8.47 12.45
C ALA A 66 -3.69 7.74 11.61
N ALA A 67 -3.96 7.50 10.33
CA ALA A 67 -3.01 6.86 9.41
C ALA A 67 -1.81 7.75 9.07
N MET A 68 -2.03 9.05 8.84
CA MET A 68 -0.96 9.96 8.40
C MET A 68 -0.14 10.54 9.55
N LEU A 69 -0.71 10.69 10.76
CA LEU A 69 -0.03 11.37 11.88
C LEU A 69 1.30 10.72 12.28
N PRO A 70 1.39 9.39 12.47
CA PRO A 70 2.66 8.73 12.77
C PRO A 70 3.72 8.98 11.71
N PHE A 71 3.32 8.98 10.43
CA PHE A 71 4.20 9.29 9.32
C PHE A 71 4.69 10.74 9.37
N LEU A 72 3.80 11.71 9.51
CA LEU A 72 4.17 13.13 9.57
C LEU A 72 5.12 13.43 10.72
N LEU A 73 4.95 12.77 11.86
CA LEU A 73 5.83 12.91 13.03
C LEU A 73 7.19 12.25 12.78
N ALA A 74 7.21 11.04 12.24
CA ALA A 74 8.44 10.29 11.97
C ALA A 74 9.30 10.96 10.87
N PHE A 75 8.67 11.62 9.90
CA PHE A 75 9.31 12.22 8.73
C PHE A 75 9.21 13.76 8.71
N ALA A 76 9.33 14.37 9.87
CA ALA A 76 9.26 15.83 10.01
C ALA A 76 10.29 16.60 9.15
N GLY A 77 11.43 15.97 8.82
CA GLY A 77 12.47 16.53 7.94
C GLY A 77 12.18 16.46 6.44
N MET A 78 11.14 15.73 6.04
CA MET A 78 10.74 15.64 4.63
C MET A 78 10.20 16.98 4.11
N ARG A 79 10.41 17.26 2.83
CA ARG A 79 9.87 18.47 2.17
C ARG A 79 8.35 18.52 2.31
N LEU A 80 7.82 19.72 2.50
CA LEU A 80 6.37 19.93 2.70
C LEU A 80 5.53 19.28 1.59
N ALA A 81 5.96 19.37 0.33
CA ALA A 81 5.27 18.78 -0.81
C ALA A 81 5.10 17.25 -0.66
N GLY A 82 6.15 16.56 -0.19
CA GLY A 82 6.08 15.11 0.07
C GLY A 82 5.11 14.77 1.20
N ARG A 83 5.14 15.54 2.29
CA ARG A 83 4.19 15.36 3.40
C ARG A 83 2.75 15.57 2.98
N VAL A 84 2.49 16.61 2.17
CA VAL A 84 1.16 16.88 1.63
C VAL A 84 0.72 15.77 0.66
N ALA A 85 1.60 15.33 -0.24
CA ALA A 85 1.30 14.24 -1.16
C ALA A 85 0.90 12.96 -0.42
N PHE A 86 1.69 12.55 0.58
CA PHE A 86 1.35 11.37 1.39
C PHE A 86 0.03 11.55 2.16
N ALA A 87 -0.19 12.72 2.76
CA ALA A 87 -1.42 13.01 3.49
C ALA A 87 -2.67 12.93 2.59
N LEU A 88 -2.59 13.43 1.36
CA LEU A 88 -3.68 13.33 0.39
C LEU A 88 -3.97 11.88 0.00
N ILE A 89 -2.93 11.07 -0.23
CA ILE A 89 -3.08 9.66 -0.57
C ILE A 89 -3.67 8.89 0.62
N ALA A 90 -3.15 9.09 1.84
CA ALA A 90 -3.66 8.45 3.04
C ALA A 90 -5.13 8.82 3.30
N GLN A 91 -5.50 10.09 3.10
CA GLN A 91 -6.89 10.54 3.22
C GLN A 91 -7.78 9.91 2.13
N ALA A 92 -7.31 9.81 0.89
CA ALA A 92 -8.08 9.16 -0.18
C ALA A 92 -8.32 7.67 0.12
N VAL A 93 -7.30 6.95 0.57
CA VAL A 93 -7.41 5.54 0.98
C VAL A 93 -8.37 5.39 2.15
N ALA A 94 -8.28 6.24 3.17
CA ALA A 94 -9.19 6.22 4.32
C ALA A 94 -10.64 6.51 3.91
N SER A 95 -10.87 7.52 3.06
CA SER A 95 -12.20 7.85 2.55
C SER A 95 -12.81 6.69 1.76
N PHE A 96 -12.02 6.04 0.90
CA PHE A 96 -12.46 4.88 0.15
C PHE A 96 -12.75 3.68 1.06
N ALA A 97 -11.91 3.42 2.06
CA ALA A 97 -12.11 2.35 3.03
C ALA A 97 -13.39 2.54 3.86
N VAL A 98 -13.67 3.78 4.29
CA VAL A 98 -14.91 4.10 5.03
C VAL A 98 -16.13 3.97 4.13
N LEU A 99 -16.06 4.46 2.87
CA LEU A 99 -17.13 4.29 1.90
C LEU A 99 -17.48 2.81 1.71
N LEU A 100 -16.49 1.97 1.43
CA LEU A 100 -16.70 0.53 1.25
C LEU A 100 -17.15 -0.16 2.55
N GLY A 101 -16.60 0.23 3.70
CA GLY A 101 -16.96 -0.33 5.00
C GLY A 101 -18.38 0.01 5.44
N THR A 102 -18.96 1.10 4.94
CA THR A 102 -20.35 1.49 5.25
C THR A 102 -21.38 0.92 4.27
N LEU A 103 -20.97 0.47 3.08
CA LEU A 103 -21.89 -0.16 2.13
C LEU A 103 -22.75 -1.28 2.72
N PRO A 104 -22.21 -2.19 3.56
CA PRO A 104 -23.00 -3.25 4.18
C PRO A 104 -24.08 -2.71 5.14
N LEU A 105 -23.86 -1.54 5.72
CA LEU A 105 -24.81 -0.93 6.66
C LEU A 105 -26.00 -0.27 5.95
N ASP A 106 -25.78 0.12 4.71
CA ASP A 106 -26.78 0.79 3.87
C ASP A 106 -27.60 -0.21 3.02
N ASN A 107 -27.30 -1.52 3.10
CA ASN A 107 -27.92 -2.55 2.28
C ASN A 107 -28.41 -3.75 3.08
N TYR A 108 -29.49 -4.38 2.60
CA TYR A 108 -29.99 -5.64 3.17
C TYR A 108 -29.12 -6.81 2.74
N LEU A 109 -28.28 -7.30 3.65
CA LEU A 109 -27.31 -8.36 3.39
C LEU A 109 -27.96 -9.74 3.41
N ARG A 110 -27.58 -10.57 2.45
CA ARG A 110 -27.90 -12.00 2.38
C ARG A 110 -26.68 -12.82 2.79
N LEU A 111 -26.88 -14.10 3.09
CA LEU A 111 -25.78 -15.03 3.45
C LEU A 111 -24.63 -15.03 2.43
N PRO A 112 -24.86 -15.07 1.09
CA PRO A 112 -23.77 -14.94 0.13
C PRO A 112 -23.01 -13.63 0.22
N ASP A 113 -23.71 -12.53 0.49
CA ASP A 113 -23.10 -11.20 0.60
C ASP A 113 -22.16 -11.14 1.82
N ILE A 114 -22.57 -11.73 2.94
CA ILE A 114 -21.74 -11.86 4.14
C ILE A 114 -20.48 -12.69 3.85
N ALA A 115 -20.61 -13.80 3.11
CA ALA A 115 -19.47 -14.65 2.75
C ALA A 115 -18.48 -13.87 1.84
N VAL A 116 -18.98 -13.09 0.89
CA VAL A 116 -18.14 -12.22 0.04
C VAL A 116 -17.44 -11.16 0.87
N LEU A 117 -18.15 -10.50 1.77
CA LEU A 117 -17.59 -9.46 2.64
C LEU A 117 -16.52 -10.01 3.58
N ALA A 118 -16.68 -11.24 4.10
CA ALA A 118 -15.70 -11.90 4.97
C ALA A 118 -14.34 -12.08 4.28
N VAL A 119 -14.32 -12.20 2.95
CA VAL A 119 -13.09 -12.27 2.14
C VAL A 119 -12.64 -10.87 1.69
N LEU A 120 -13.58 -10.06 1.24
CA LEU A 120 -13.31 -8.77 0.64
C LEU A 120 -12.73 -7.76 1.64
N VAL A 121 -13.26 -7.70 2.87
CA VAL A 121 -12.81 -6.74 3.90
C VAL A 121 -11.33 -6.95 4.28
N PRO A 122 -10.86 -8.17 4.60
CA PRO A 122 -9.44 -8.42 4.82
C PRO A 122 -8.58 -8.12 3.59
N ALA A 123 -9.04 -8.48 2.39
CA ALA A 123 -8.32 -8.21 1.15
C ALA A 123 -8.15 -6.71 0.89
N LEU A 124 -9.19 -5.91 1.13
CA LEU A 124 -9.13 -4.44 1.05
C LEU A 124 -8.19 -3.84 2.09
N GLY A 125 -8.20 -4.36 3.33
CA GLY A 125 -7.26 -3.96 4.37
C GLY A 125 -5.80 -4.21 3.96
N PHE A 126 -5.53 -5.38 3.40
CA PHE A 126 -4.21 -5.73 2.88
C PHE A 126 -3.80 -4.83 1.69
N MET A 127 -4.72 -4.59 0.77
CA MET A 127 -4.48 -3.67 -0.36
C MET A 127 -4.19 -2.24 0.11
N ALA A 128 -4.94 -1.74 1.11
CA ALA A 128 -4.70 -0.42 1.69
C ALA A 128 -3.29 -0.34 2.32
N ALA A 129 -2.86 -1.38 3.04
CA ALA A 129 -1.51 -1.44 3.60
C ALA A 129 -0.43 -1.41 2.51
N ILE A 130 -0.60 -2.18 1.42
CA ILE A 130 0.31 -2.14 0.27
C ILE A 130 0.35 -0.74 -0.36
N LEU A 131 -0.82 -0.14 -0.62
CA LEU A 131 -0.91 1.19 -1.24
C LEU A 131 -0.22 2.26 -0.38
N LEU A 132 -0.41 2.22 0.94
CA LEU A 132 0.25 3.17 1.84
C LEU A 132 1.77 2.97 1.87
N THR A 133 2.24 1.72 1.85
CA THR A 133 3.67 1.40 1.81
C THR A 133 4.31 1.87 0.50
N GLN A 134 3.70 1.56 -0.63
CA GLN A 134 4.18 1.99 -1.95
C GLN A 134 4.16 3.53 -2.08
N SER A 135 3.11 4.17 -1.56
CA SER A 135 3.01 5.62 -1.55
C SER A 135 4.10 6.27 -0.69
N PHE A 136 4.46 5.64 0.42
CA PHE A 136 5.57 6.08 1.26
C PHE A 136 6.90 6.01 0.49
N GLU A 137 7.20 4.86 -0.14
CA GLU A 137 8.43 4.68 -0.91
C GLU A 137 8.53 5.68 -2.08
N PHE A 138 7.41 5.91 -2.77
CA PHE A 138 7.33 6.88 -3.84
C PHE A 138 7.62 8.30 -3.35
N VAL A 139 6.98 8.71 -2.26
CA VAL A 139 7.16 10.04 -1.67
C VAL A 139 8.58 10.24 -1.15
N GLU A 140 9.17 9.21 -0.50
CA GLU A 140 10.56 9.23 -0.04
C GLU A 140 11.52 9.45 -1.21
N LEU A 141 11.30 8.74 -2.32
CA LEU A 141 12.16 8.84 -3.50
C LEU A 141 12.17 10.24 -4.13
N PHE A 142 11.00 10.87 -4.24
CA PHE A 142 10.86 12.13 -4.97
C PHE A 142 11.09 13.39 -4.12
N TRP A 143 10.81 13.33 -2.82
CA TRP A 143 10.81 14.53 -1.95
C TRP A 143 11.75 14.47 -0.76
N GLU A 144 12.38 13.34 -0.47
CA GLU A 144 13.44 13.30 0.51
C GLU A 144 14.79 13.47 -0.19
N GLY A 145 15.46 14.62 0.03
CA GLY A 145 16.75 14.94 -0.59
C GLY A 145 17.93 14.13 -0.06
N SER A 146 17.73 13.33 1.00
CA SER A 146 18.73 12.39 1.54
C SER A 146 18.02 11.10 1.92
N LEU A 147 18.37 10.00 1.27
CA LEU A 147 17.89 8.68 1.65
C LEU A 147 18.27 8.41 3.12
N ARG A 148 17.28 8.25 4.00
CA ARG A 148 17.49 7.90 5.42
C ARG A 148 18.29 6.62 5.63
N ARG A 149 18.29 5.74 4.62
CA ARG A 149 19.05 4.49 4.60
C ARG A 149 20.52 4.66 4.26
N ARG A 150 21.01 5.89 4.06
CA ARG A 150 22.46 6.11 3.99
C ARG A 150 23.04 5.84 5.36
N ALA A 151 23.62 4.65 5.51
CA ALA A 151 24.50 4.37 6.63
C ALA A 151 25.67 5.37 6.55
N ALA A 152 25.72 6.35 7.46
CA ALA A 152 26.90 7.15 7.60
C ALA A 152 28.03 6.21 8.04
N PRO A 153 29.18 6.20 7.35
CA PRO A 153 30.33 5.41 7.81
C PRO A 153 30.63 5.79 9.25
N ARG A 154 30.60 4.82 10.15
CA ARG A 154 31.03 5.02 11.51
C ARG A 154 32.46 4.51 11.62
N PRO A 155 33.42 5.32 12.11
CA PRO A 155 34.74 4.81 12.40
C PRO A 155 34.63 3.67 13.42
N LEU A 156 35.42 2.64 13.24
CA LEU A 156 35.55 1.57 14.23
C LEU A 156 36.02 2.17 15.57
N ALA A 157 35.48 1.66 16.66
CA ALA A 157 35.94 2.08 17.98
C ALA A 157 37.46 1.80 18.13
N ALA A 158 38.19 2.71 18.72
CA ALA A 158 39.62 2.54 18.92
C ALA A 158 39.90 1.21 19.65
N GLY A 159 40.77 0.37 19.06
CA GLY A 159 41.11 -0.94 19.61
C GLY A 159 40.13 -2.08 19.28
N SER A 160 39.07 -1.82 18.53
CA SER A 160 38.19 -2.89 18.05
C SER A 160 38.82 -3.66 16.89
N VAL A 161 38.67 -4.99 16.90
CA VAL A 161 39.05 -5.84 15.76
C VAL A 161 37.97 -5.69 14.68
N PRO A 162 38.33 -5.32 13.43
CA PRO A 162 37.38 -5.27 12.33
C PRO A 162 36.72 -6.62 12.14
N PRO A 163 35.38 -6.67 11.94
CA PRO A 163 34.70 -7.92 11.66
C PRO A 163 35.14 -8.49 10.31
N PHE A 164 35.20 -9.82 10.22
CA PHE A 164 35.33 -10.50 8.93
C PHE A 164 34.11 -10.27 8.07
N VAL A 165 34.31 -9.94 6.80
CA VAL A 165 33.22 -9.66 5.84
C VAL A 165 33.23 -10.68 4.71
N SER A 166 32.11 -11.35 4.47
CA SER A 166 31.91 -12.23 3.32
C SER A 166 31.07 -11.48 2.27
N ILE A 167 31.65 -11.22 1.12
CA ILE A 167 31.02 -10.49 0.02
C ILE A 167 30.54 -11.50 -1.02
N HIS A 168 29.23 -11.61 -1.17
CA HIS A 168 28.61 -12.52 -2.13
C HIS A 168 28.29 -11.77 -3.42
N VAL A 169 28.79 -12.26 -4.55
CA VAL A 169 28.59 -11.72 -5.90
C VAL A 169 27.78 -12.73 -6.71
N PRO A 170 26.46 -12.64 -6.75
CA PRO A 170 25.65 -13.51 -7.60
C PRO A 170 25.80 -13.09 -9.06
N CYS A 171 25.96 -14.06 -9.94
CA CYS A 171 26.10 -13.88 -11.38
C CYS A 171 25.14 -14.82 -12.12
N CYS A 172 24.57 -14.36 -13.24
CA CYS A 172 23.73 -15.16 -14.12
C CYS A 172 23.79 -14.61 -15.55
N ASN A 173 24.52 -15.28 -16.42
CA ASN A 173 24.71 -14.88 -17.83
C ASN A 173 25.39 -13.51 -18.06
N GLU A 174 26.06 -12.94 -17.06
CA GLU A 174 26.82 -11.70 -17.23
C GLU A 174 28.11 -11.94 -18.04
N PRO A 175 28.53 -10.94 -18.87
CA PRO A 175 29.79 -10.98 -19.56
C PRO A 175 30.97 -11.10 -18.58
N PRO A 176 31.99 -11.98 -18.87
CA PRO A 176 33.13 -12.17 -17.98
C PRO A 176 33.89 -10.89 -17.64
N ALA A 177 33.98 -9.97 -18.59
CA ALA A 177 34.62 -8.66 -18.37
C ALA A 177 33.95 -7.84 -17.30
N MET A 178 32.61 -7.87 -17.22
CA MET A 178 31.82 -7.15 -16.21
C MET A 178 32.04 -7.76 -14.82
N VAL A 179 31.98 -9.09 -14.72
CA VAL A 179 32.19 -9.80 -13.46
C VAL A 179 33.61 -9.57 -12.94
N ASN A 180 34.63 -9.67 -13.83
CA ASN A 180 36.02 -9.42 -13.44
C ASN A 180 36.24 -7.97 -12.99
N ALA A 181 35.66 -6.98 -13.69
CA ALA A 181 35.73 -5.57 -13.25
C ALA A 181 35.11 -5.34 -11.87
N THR A 182 34.01 -6.05 -11.58
CA THR A 182 33.38 -6.03 -10.26
C THR A 182 34.34 -6.63 -9.21
N ILE A 183 34.93 -7.79 -9.49
CA ILE A 183 35.90 -8.44 -8.60
C ILE A 183 37.10 -7.52 -8.35
N ASP A 184 37.67 -6.90 -9.37
CA ASP A 184 38.79 -5.98 -9.26
C ASP A 184 38.45 -4.78 -8.37
N SER A 185 37.23 -4.24 -8.50
CA SER A 185 36.75 -3.16 -7.65
C SER A 185 36.60 -3.58 -6.19
N LEU A 186 36.13 -4.82 -5.93
CA LEU A 186 36.02 -5.38 -4.59
C LEU A 186 37.38 -5.68 -3.97
N LEU A 187 38.35 -6.11 -4.77
CA LEU A 187 39.74 -6.33 -4.32
C LEU A 187 40.46 -5.03 -3.92
N ALA A 188 39.99 -3.90 -4.46
CA ALA A 188 40.50 -2.57 -4.10
C ALA A 188 39.92 -2.00 -2.80
N LEU A 189 38.99 -2.71 -2.12
CA LEU A 189 38.42 -2.27 -0.85
C LEU A 189 39.51 -2.17 0.24
N ASP A 190 39.49 -1.08 0.96
CA ASP A 190 40.34 -0.87 2.15
C ASP A 190 39.69 -1.48 3.40
N TRP A 191 39.64 -2.83 3.43
CA TRP A 191 39.13 -3.60 4.56
C TRP A 191 40.12 -4.72 4.90
N PRO A 192 40.51 -4.92 6.18
CA PRO A 192 41.63 -5.78 6.51
C PRO A 192 41.35 -7.28 6.34
N ASP A 193 40.13 -7.74 6.56
CA ASP A 193 39.81 -9.18 6.53
C ASP A 193 38.44 -9.44 5.88
N TYR A 194 38.46 -9.95 4.66
CA TYR A 194 37.25 -10.27 3.90
C TYR A 194 37.48 -11.39 2.90
N GLU A 195 36.39 -11.98 2.42
CA GLU A 195 36.38 -12.88 1.28
C GLU A 195 35.36 -12.44 0.24
N ILE A 196 35.60 -12.84 -1.02
CA ILE A 196 34.67 -12.64 -2.12
C ILE A 196 34.21 -14.01 -2.60
N ILE A 197 32.91 -14.27 -2.56
CA ILE A 197 32.29 -15.52 -3.02
C ILE A 197 31.50 -15.23 -4.28
N ILE A 198 31.97 -15.79 -5.40
CA ILE A 198 31.23 -15.72 -6.68
C ILE A 198 30.22 -16.85 -6.72
N ILE A 199 28.98 -16.52 -6.92
CA ILE A 199 27.86 -17.49 -6.96
C ILE A 199 27.26 -17.44 -8.36
N ASP A 200 27.63 -18.42 -9.20
CA ASP A 200 27.01 -18.57 -10.50
C ASP A 200 25.62 -19.24 -10.37
N ASN A 201 24.60 -18.53 -10.82
CA ASN A 201 23.22 -19.01 -10.77
C ASN A 201 22.82 -19.66 -12.12
N ASN A 202 23.37 -20.85 -12.37
CA ASN A 202 23.05 -21.69 -13.55
C ASN A 202 23.29 -21.01 -14.91
N THR A 203 24.40 -20.31 -15.09
CA THR A 203 24.80 -19.79 -16.39
C THR A 203 25.04 -20.96 -17.37
N ALA A 204 24.21 -21.05 -18.40
CA ALA A 204 24.23 -22.19 -19.32
C ALA A 204 25.45 -22.17 -20.24
N ASP A 205 25.94 -21.00 -20.66
CA ASP A 205 27.06 -20.84 -21.58
C ASP A 205 28.40 -20.89 -20.83
N PRO A 206 29.23 -21.94 -21.07
CA PRO A 206 30.56 -22.03 -20.49
C PRO A 206 31.49 -20.87 -20.85
N ALA A 207 31.26 -20.20 -22.00
CA ALA A 207 32.07 -19.05 -22.40
C ALA A 207 31.90 -17.85 -21.46
N LEU A 208 30.81 -17.79 -20.68
CA LEU A 208 30.55 -16.74 -19.74
C LEU A 208 31.13 -17.03 -18.35
N TRP A 209 31.00 -18.25 -17.83
CA TRP A 209 31.42 -18.53 -16.43
C TRP A 209 32.85 -19.12 -16.33
N LEU A 210 33.34 -19.87 -17.36
CA LEU A 210 34.70 -20.45 -17.32
C LEU A 210 35.82 -19.40 -17.20
N PRO A 211 35.80 -18.29 -17.96
CA PRO A 211 36.83 -17.26 -17.83
C PRO A 211 36.85 -16.63 -16.43
N VAL A 212 35.67 -16.43 -15.82
CA VAL A 212 35.56 -15.91 -14.44
C VAL A 212 36.16 -16.91 -13.47
N ARG A 213 35.77 -18.19 -13.55
CA ARG A 213 36.30 -19.26 -12.69
C ARG A 213 37.81 -19.40 -12.77
N ASN A 214 38.35 -19.23 -13.94
CA ASN A 214 39.78 -19.39 -14.20
C ASN A 214 40.60 -18.11 -13.95
N SER A 215 39.93 -16.99 -13.71
CA SER A 215 40.60 -15.74 -13.35
C SER A 215 41.41 -15.91 -12.06
N THR A 216 42.66 -15.45 -12.07
CA THR A 216 43.54 -15.52 -10.90
C THR A 216 43.23 -14.45 -9.85
N ALA A 217 42.41 -13.45 -10.17
CA ALA A 217 42.12 -12.31 -9.33
C ALA A 217 41.51 -12.68 -7.97
N TRP A 218 40.68 -13.73 -7.89
CA TRP A 218 39.98 -14.14 -6.67
C TRP A 218 40.65 -15.26 -5.85
N ARG A 219 41.88 -15.62 -6.19
CA ARG A 219 42.68 -16.58 -5.42
C ARG A 219 43.35 -15.97 -4.16
N PHE A 220 43.24 -14.66 -3.94
CA PHE A 220 43.91 -13.99 -2.85
C PHE A 220 42.95 -13.80 -1.68
N ARG A 221 43.14 -14.62 -0.67
CA ARG A 221 42.69 -14.33 0.71
C ARG A 221 43.72 -13.39 1.31
N ARG A 222 43.41 -12.12 1.51
CA ARG A 222 44.18 -11.28 2.40
C ARG A 222 43.92 -11.76 3.85
N ARG A 223 44.93 -12.27 4.51
CA ARG A 223 44.92 -12.52 5.95
C ARG A 223 45.40 -11.28 6.68
#